data_7d135382494c89a7cabc57c0f810ce0a
#
_entry.id   7d135382494c89a7cabc57c0f810ce0a
#
_cell.length_a   1.000
_cell.length_b   1.000
_cell.length_c   1.000
_cell.angle_alpha   90.00
_cell.angle_beta   90.00
_cell.angle_gamma   90.00
#
_symmetry.space_group_name_H-M   'P 1'
#
loop_
_entity.id
_entity.type
_entity.pdbx_description
1 polymer ?
#
loop_
_entity_poly.entity_id
_entity_poly.type
_entity_poly.pdbx_seq_one_letter_code
_entity_poly.pdbx_strand_id
1 'polypeptide(L)'
;MEDSAQEKELFKWTALERPYKPLSKQFFTTAIAIVVLISIVLALSGEWMLIAVLASMIFVYYVWSRVPPENIEYTLTTRGIRVGTQLYKWEDCTRFWFQDGLLMVDTPSNFPKRLHIIADKTAVEEILKKYVLEEKPQDTMIDKATTWISEKFPLEAK
;
A
#
# COMPACT_ATOMS: atom_id res chain seq x y z
N MET A 1 25.52 5.63 -26.28
CA MET A 1 25.24 6.97 -26.85
C MET A 1 23.82 7.02 -27.28
N GLU A 2 23.06 7.38 -26.32
CA GLU A 2 21.88 7.26 -26.03
C GLU A 2 21.18 8.39 -25.72
N ASP A 3 20.33 8.75 -26.47
CA ASP A 3 18.93 9.21 -26.40
C ASP A 3 18.59 9.94 -25.09
N SER A 4 19.31 11.02 -24.86
CA SER A 4 18.87 12.11 -24.01
C SER A 4 17.83 12.96 -24.74
N ALA A 5 16.85 12.31 -25.40
CA ALA A 5 15.60 12.98 -25.71
C ALA A 5 15.07 13.53 -24.39
N GLN A 6 15.08 14.86 -24.26
CA GLN A 6 14.85 15.61 -23.04
C GLN A 6 13.59 15.07 -22.33
N GLU A 7 13.81 14.32 -21.26
CA GLU A 7 12.74 13.89 -20.38
C GLU A 7 12.11 15.15 -19.80
N LYS A 8 10.91 15.46 -20.27
CA LYS A 8 10.17 16.63 -19.80
C LYS A 8 9.25 16.19 -18.66
N GLU A 9 9.41 16.83 -17.53
CA GLU A 9 8.48 16.67 -16.42
C GLU A 9 7.15 17.32 -16.79
N LEU A 10 6.07 16.53 -16.69
CA LEU A 10 4.71 16.96 -16.99
C LEU A 10 3.97 17.38 -15.72
N PHE A 11 4.13 16.59 -14.67
CA PHE A 11 3.49 16.83 -13.38
C PHE A 11 4.30 16.16 -12.27
N LYS A 12 4.43 16.83 -11.13
CA LYS A 12 5.21 16.37 -9.99
C LYS A 12 4.45 16.62 -8.70
N TRP A 13 4.45 15.60 -7.82
CA TRP A 13 3.87 15.71 -6.49
C TRP A 13 4.61 14.82 -5.50
N THR A 14 4.37 15.07 -4.23
CA THR A 14 4.90 14.25 -3.13
C THR A 14 3.73 13.60 -2.42
N ALA A 15 3.80 12.29 -2.23
CA ALA A 15 2.81 11.54 -1.48
C ALA A 15 3.48 10.43 -0.67
N LEU A 16 2.74 9.85 0.26
CA LEU A 16 3.21 8.70 1.01
C LEU A 16 3.44 7.51 0.07
N GLU A 17 4.48 6.73 0.31
CA GLU A 17 4.81 5.51 -0.45
C GLU A 17 3.64 4.53 -0.52
N ARG A 18 2.88 4.48 0.55
CA ARG A 18 1.70 3.61 0.67
C ARG A 18 0.62 4.29 1.50
N PRO A 19 -0.66 3.96 1.28
CA PRO A 19 -1.72 4.46 2.13
C PRO A 19 -1.46 4.00 3.58
N TYR A 20 -1.35 4.96 4.46
CA TYR A 20 -1.10 4.72 5.88
C TYR A 20 -2.33 5.05 6.69
N LYS A 21 -2.89 4.04 7.31
CA LYS A 21 -3.97 4.19 8.27
C LYS A 21 -3.46 3.75 9.63
N PRO A 22 -3.25 4.68 10.57
CA PRO A 22 -2.80 4.32 11.90
C PRO A 22 -3.85 3.44 12.57
N LEU A 23 -3.42 2.33 13.14
CA LEU A 23 -4.31 1.42 13.87
C LEU A 23 -4.91 2.16 15.06
N SER A 24 -6.20 1.93 15.29
CA SER A 24 -6.93 2.58 16.38
C SER A 24 -6.37 2.17 17.75
N LYS A 25 -6.46 3.07 18.72
CA LYS A 25 -6.09 2.76 20.11
C LYS A 25 -6.88 1.56 20.64
N GLN A 26 -8.13 1.43 20.22
CA GLN A 26 -9.00 0.34 20.62
C GLN A 26 -8.50 -1.03 20.14
N PHE A 27 -7.96 -1.10 18.91
CA PHE A 27 -7.33 -2.31 18.40
C PHE A 27 -6.17 -2.77 19.30
N PHE A 28 -5.27 -1.85 19.67
CA PHE A 28 -4.16 -2.18 20.58
C PHE A 28 -4.63 -2.61 21.95
N THR A 29 -5.63 -1.95 22.51
CA THR A 29 -6.19 -2.31 23.82
C THR A 29 -6.77 -3.72 23.79
N THR A 30 -7.52 -4.05 22.74
CA THR A 30 -8.10 -5.39 22.58
C THR A 30 -7.02 -6.45 22.36
N ALA A 31 -6.03 -6.17 21.52
CA ALA A 31 -4.91 -7.08 21.28
C ALA A 31 -4.12 -7.36 22.57
N ILE A 32 -3.81 -6.33 23.36
CA ILE A 32 -3.12 -6.48 24.64
C ILE A 32 -3.97 -7.30 25.62
N ALA A 33 -5.28 -7.05 25.70
CA ALA A 33 -6.18 -7.82 26.58
C ALA A 33 -6.18 -9.31 26.25
N ILE A 34 -6.23 -9.66 24.95
CA ILE A 34 -6.16 -11.04 24.48
C ILE A 34 -4.83 -11.68 24.86
N VAL A 35 -3.74 -10.96 24.68
CA VAL A 35 -2.41 -11.48 25.00
C VAL A 35 -2.22 -11.69 26.50
N VAL A 36 -2.71 -10.76 27.32
CA VAL A 36 -2.68 -10.94 28.78
C VAL A 36 -3.47 -12.19 29.18
N LEU A 37 -4.64 -12.42 28.59
CA LEU A 37 -5.43 -13.61 28.86
C LEU A 37 -4.68 -14.91 28.49
N ILE A 38 -4.08 -14.95 27.29
CA ILE A 38 -3.26 -16.09 26.84
C ILE A 38 -2.05 -16.28 27.75
N SER A 39 -1.39 -15.18 28.14
CA SER A 39 -0.21 -15.22 29.03
C SER A 39 -0.53 -15.81 30.41
N ILE A 40 -1.73 -15.55 30.94
CA ILE A 40 -2.18 -16.14 32.21
C ILE A 40 -2.31 -17.66 32.06
N VAL A 41 -2.90 -18.15 30.99
CA VAL A 41 -3.04 -19.60 30.72
C VAL A 41 -1.66 -20.26 30.58
N LEU A 42 -0.75 -19.64 29.84
CA LEU A 42 0.61 -20.15 29.66
C LEU A 42 1.41 -20.15 30.99
N ALA A 43 1.24 -19.12 31.81
CA ALA A 43 1.88 -19.07 33.13
C ALA A 43 1.42 -20.19 34.05
N LEU A 44 0.12 -20.52 34.04
CA LEU A 44 -0.43 -21.66 34.78
C LEU A 44 0.10 -23.00 34.29
N SER A 45 0.46 -23.09 33.00
CA SER A 45 1.09 -24.28 32.41
C SER A 45 2.61 -24.32 32.59
N GLY A 46 3.21 -23.29 33.19
CA GLY A 46 4.67 -23.21 33.39
C GLY A 46 5.48 -22.78 32.17
N GLU A 47 4.82 -22.36 31.09
CA GLU A 47 5.43 -22.06 29.79
C GLU A 47 5.92 -20.60 29.68
N TRP A 48 6.88 -20.24 30.55
CA TRP A 48 7.42 -18.87 30.62
C TRP A 48 8.11 -18.38 29.34
N MET A 49 8.74 -19.30 28.61
CA MET A 49 9.42 -18.96 27.34
C MET A 49 8.43 -18.49 26.28
N LEU A 50 7.25 -19.11 26.20
CA LEU A 50 6.20 -18.72 25.24
C LEU A 50 5.64 -17.34 25.56
N ILE A 51 5.53 -16.97 26.83
CA ILE A 51 5.11 -15.63 27.23
C ILE A 51 6.10 -14.59 26.74
N ALA A 52 7.42 -14.86 26.88
CA ALA A 52 8.47 -13.95 26.40
C ALA A 52 8.42 -13.78 24.87
N VAL A 53 8.17 -14.87 24.14
CA VAL A 53 8.02 -14.82 22.66
C VAL A 53 6.77 -14.00 22.28
N LEU A 54 5.63 -14.22 22.91
CA LEU A 54 4.40 -13.45 22.67
C LEU A 54 4.60 -11.95 22.94
N ALA A 55 5.22 -11.61 24.06
CA ALA A 55 5.52 -10.22 24.39
C ALA A 55 6.43 -9.56 23.35
N SER A 56 7.46 -10.29 22.89
CA SER A 56 8.36 -9.82 21.84
C SER A 56 7.65 -9.59 20.50
N MET A 57 6.77 -10.51 20.10
CA MET A 57 5.99 -10.36 18.85
C MET A 57 5.10 -9.12 18.89
N ILE A 58 4.41 -8.87 20.01
CA ILE A 58 3.56 -7.69 20.15
C ILE A 58 4.39 -6.42 20.14
N PHE A 59 5.54 -6.44 20.82
CA PHE A 59 6.43 -5.28 20.82
C PHE A 59 6.91 -4.95 19.41
N VAL A 60 7.37 -5.93 18.65
CA VAL A 60 7.80 -5.73 17.25
C VAL A 60 6.64 -5.21 16.40
N TYR A 61 5.47 -5.80 16.52
CA TYR A 61 4.28 -5.36 15.79
C TYR A 61 3.89 -3.92 16.16
N TYR A 62 3.93 -3.56 17.44
CA TYR A 62 3.68 -2.21 17.94
C TYR A 62 4.66 -1.20 17.34
N VAL A 63 5.96 -1.48 17.39
CA VAL A 63 6.99 -0.61 16.81
C VAL A 63 6.75 -0.44 15.31
N TRP A 64 6.56 -1.55 14.59
CA TRP A 64 6.36 -1.50 13.14
C TRP A 64 5.10 -0.72 12.74
N SER A 65 4.02 -0.87 13.48
CA SER A 65 2.77 -0.14 13.20
C SER A 65 2.85 1.37 13.48
N ARG A 66 3.87 1.82 14.22
CA ARG A 66 4.08 3.24 14.54
C ARG A 66 4.99 3.96 13.56
N VAL A 67 5.72 3.24 12.72
CA VAL A 67 6.60 3.84 11.72
C VAL A 67 5.74 4.30 10.53
N PRO A 68 5.57 5.63 10.33
CA PRO A 68 4.86 6.12 9.16
C PRO A 68 5.68 5.81 7.90
N PRO A 69 5.05 5.56 6.75
CA PRO A 69 5.75 5.43 5.48
C PRO A 69 6.40 6.75 5.10
N GLU A 70 7.48 6.66 4.35
CA GLU A 70 8.19 7.83 3.86
C GLU A 70 7.38 8.56 2.78
N ASN A 71 7.65 9.87 2.66
CA ASN A 71 7.14 10.65 1.54
C ASN A 71 8.03 10.38 0.33
N ILE A 72 7.43 9.91 -0.75
CA ILE A 72 8.11 9.69 -2.02
C ILE A 72 7.66 10.74 -3.02
N GLU A 73 8.60 11.16 -3.84
CA GLU A 73 8.36 12.05 -4.95
C GLU A 73 7.90 11.23 -6.17
N TYR A 74 6.76 11.62 -6.71
CA TYR A 74 6.19 11.06 -7.93
C TYR A 74 6.27 12.09 -9.03
N THR A 75 6.73 11.69 -10.21
CA THR A 75 6.82 12.58 -11.37
C THR A 75 6.28 11.86 -12.60
N LEU A 76 5.31 12.48 -13.26
CA LEU A 76 4.89 12.07 -14.60
C LEU A 76 5.78 12.76 -15.61
N THR A 77 6.41 11.99 -16.47
CA THR A 77 7.31 12.49 -17.50
C THR A 77 6.81 12.07 -18.89
N THR A 78 7.40 12.63 -19.93
CA THR A 78 7.11 12.20 -21.32
C THR A 78 7.51 10.74 -21.59
N ARG A 79 8.37 10.14 -20.76
CA ARG A 79 8.88 8.77 -20.92
C ARG A 79 8.18 7.73 -20.03
N GLY A 80 7.55 8.15 -18.94
CA GLY A 80 6.94 7.23 -17.98
C GLY A 80 6.60 7.87 -16.65
N ILE A 81 6.31 7.02 -15.68
CA ILE A 81 6.05 7.38 -14.30
C ILE A 81 7.33 7.17 -13.50
N ARG A 82 7.84 8.21 -12.89
CA ARG A 82 8.97 8.12 -11.97
C ARG A 82 8.46 8.07 -10.53
N VAL A 83 8.89 7.04 -9.80
CA VAL A 83 8.60 6.83 -8.38
C VAL A 83 9.93 6.91 -7.62
N GLY A 84 10.18 8.02 -6.96
CA GLY A 84 11.49 8.29 -6.38
C GLY A 84 12.60 8.25 -7.44
N THR A 85 13.48 7.27 -7.35
CA THR A 85 14.58 7.08 -8.31
C THR A 85 14.25 6.14 -9.47
N GLN A 86 13.14 5.39 -9.39
CA GLN A 86 12.80 4.37 -10.38
C GLN A 86 11.86 4.91 -11.44
N LEU A 87 12.21 4.73 -12.72
CA LEU A 87 11.40 5.10 -13.86
C LEU A 87 10.67 3.86 -14.43
N TYR A 88 9.35 3.93 -14.49
CA TYR A 88 8.47 2.98 -15.16
C TYR A 88 8.06 3.58 -16.49
N LYS A 89 8.54 3.02 -17.60
CA LYS A 89 8.26 3.53 -18.93
C LYS A 89 6.79 3.32 -19.31
N TRP A 90 6.24 4.20 -20.15
CA TRP A 90 4.88 4.05 -20.66
C TRP A 90 4.66 2.73 -21.41
N GLU A 91 5.69 2.22 -22.08
CA GLU A 91 5.68 0.94 -22.81
C GLU A 91 5.44 -0.25 -21.85
N ASP A 92 5.87 -0.13 -20.60
CA ASP A 92 5.69 -1.15 -19.56
C ASP A 92 4.35 -1.01 -18.83
N CYS A 93 3.66 0.13 -18.99
CA CYS A 93 2.37 0.40 -18.34
C CYS A 93 1.24 -0.03 -19.27
N THR A 94 0.47 -1.05 -18.87
CA THR A 94 -0.57 -1.62 -19.73
C THR A 94 -1.89 -0.90 -19.59
N ARG A 95 -2.29 -0.59 -18.35
CA ARG A 95 -3.56 0.05 -18.03
C ARG A 95 -3.48 0.75 -16.68
N PHE A 96 -4.38 1.70 -16.47
CA PHE A 96 -4.55 2.36 -15.18
C PHE A 96 -6.03 2.48 -14.80
N TRP A 97 -6.31 2.63 -13.52
CA TRP A 97 -7.62 2.96 -12.98
C TRP A 97 -7.49 3.62 -11.62
N PHE A 98 -8.56 4.24 -11.18
CA PHE A 98 -8.63 4.80 -9.82
C PHE A 98 -9.51 3.92 -8.95
N GLN A 99 -9.04 3.59 -7.76
CA GLN A 99 -9.78 2.86 -6.75
C GLN A 99 -9.44 3.38 -5.36
N ASP A 100 -10.47 3.70 -4.56
CA ASP A 100 -10.32 4.15 -3.16
C ASP A 100 -9.35 5.34 -2.99
N GLY A 101 -9.33 6.26 -3.95
CA GLY A 101 -8.44 7.42 -3.95
C GLY A 101 -6.99 7.11 -4.33
N LEU A 102 -6.72 5.90 -4.80
CA LEU A 102 -5.42 5.47 -5.29
C LEU A 102 -5.43 5.34 -6.80
N LEU A 103 -4.35 5.78 -7.42
CA LEU A 103 -4.02 5.48 -8.80
C LEU A 103 -3.36 4.10 -8.84
N MET A 104 -3.99 3.17 -9.54
CA MET A 104 -3.45 1.85 -9.84
C MET A 104 -2.91 1.83 -11.25
N VAL A 105 -1.69 1.35 -11.43
CA VAL A 105 -1.07 1.17 -12.76
C VAL A 105 -0.52 -0.25 -12.86
N ASP A 106 -0.99 -1.02 -13.83
CA ASP A 106 -0.45 -2.35 -14.09
C ASP A 106 0.84 -2.28 -14.90
N THR A 107 1.90 -2.90 -14.37
CA THR A 107 3.24 -2.95 -14.96
C THR A 107 3.72 -4.41 -15.02
N PRO A 108 3.14 -5.24 -15.92
CA PRO A 108 3.39 -6.69 -15.92
C PRO A 108 4.85 -7.08 -16.16
N SER A 109 5.60 -6.23 -16.85
CA SER A 109 7.03 -6.45 -17.16
C SER A 109 7.97 -6.09 -16.01
N ASN A 110 7.51 -5.31 -15.02
CA ASN A 110 8.33 -4.79 -13.94
C ASN A 110 7.88 -5.34 -12.59
N PHE A 111 8.73 -5.23 -11.59
CA PHE A 111 8.35 -5.47 -10.21
C PHE A 111 8.38 -4.14 -9.43
N PRO A 112 7.32 -3.80 -8.69
CA PRO A 112 6.07 -4.54 -8.51
C PRO A 112 5.20 -4.55 -9.79
N LYS A 113 4.45 -5.63 -10.01
CA LYS A 113 3.55 -5.78 -11.17
C LYS A 113 2.38 -4.78 -11.18
N ARG A 114 2.12 -4.14 -10.06
CA ARG A 114 1.10 -3.13 -9.88
C ARG A 114 1.61 -2.03 -8.97
N LEU A 115 1.57 -0.82 -9.46
CA LEU A 115 1.89 0.38 -8.70
C LEU A 115 0.63 0.89 -8.01
N HIS A 116 0.76 1.24 -6.74
CA HIS A 116 -0.28 1.87 -5.93
C HIS A 116 0.21 3.27 -5.56
N ILE A 117 -0.32 4.28 -6.21
CA ILE A 117 0.16 5.65 -6.09
C ILE A 117 -0.95 6.52 -5.51
N ILE A 118 -0.66 7.28 -4.48
CA ILE A 118 -1.59 8.27 -3.96
C ILE A 118 -1.51 9.49 -4.86
N ALA A 119 -2.57 9.75 -5.63
CA ALA A 119 -2.62 10.86 -6.57
C ALA A 119 -4.03 11.47 -6.63
N ASP A 120 -4.09 12.77 -6.85
CA ASP A 120 -5.34 13.43 -7.15
C ASP A 120 -5.79 13.04 -8.57
N LYS A 121 -6.98 12.45 -8.66
CA LYS A 121 -7.56 12.01 -9.93
C LYS A 121 -7.59 13.13 -10.97
N THR A 122 -8.06 14.30 -10.58
CA THR A 122 -8.25 15.44 -11.50
C THR A 122 -6.95 15.94 -12.09
N ALA A 123 -5.86 15.89 -11.33
CA ALA A 123 -4.57 16.41 -11.75
C ALA A 123 -3.81 15.49 -12.72
N VAL A 124 -3.99 14.17 -12.59
CA VAL A 124 -3.16 13.19 -13.32
C VAL A 124 -3.91 12.43 -14.41
N GLU A 125 -5.24 12.37 -14.36
CA GLU A 125 -6.08 11.59 -15.28
C GLU A 125 -5.89 12.00 -16.73
N GLU A 126 -5.91 13.29 -17.03
CA GLU A 126 -5.76 13.79 -18.40
C GLU A 126 -4.41 13.46 -19.00
N ILE A 127 -3.36 13.48 -18.18
CA ILE A 127 -2.01 13.15 -18.62
C ILE A 127 -1.91 11.65 -18.88
N LEU A 128 -2.42 10.82 -17.96
CA LEU A 128 -2.37 9.37 -18.08
C LEU A 128 -3.14 8.84 -19.28
N LYS A 129 -4.31 9.39 -19.58
CA LYS A 129 -5.13 9.00 -20.75
C LYS A 129 -4.44 9.19 -22.09
N LYS A 130 -3.39 10.01 -22.16
CA LYS A 130 -2.59 10.19 -23.39
C LYS A 130 -1.64 9.04 -23.65
N TYR A 131 -1.24 8.31 -22.62
CA TYR A 131 -0.17 7.31 -22.70
C TYR A 131 -0.63 5.90 -22.36
N VAL A 132 -1.64 5.75 -21.51
CA VAL A 132 -2.06 4.46 -20.97
C VAL A 132 -3.58 4.34 -21.03
N LEU A 133 -4.08 3.12 -21.28
CA LEU A 133 -5.50 2.83 -21.36
C LEU A 133 -6.14 2.88 -19.95
N GLU A 134 -7.24 3.64 -19.81
CA GLU A 134 -8.05 3.61 -18.59
C GLU A 134 -8.97 2.39 -18.63
N GLU A 135 -8.62 1.35 -17.91
CA GLU A 135 -9.41 0.12 -17.84
C GLU A 135 -9.25 -0.54 -16.47
N LYS A 136 -10.36 -0.68 -15.75
CA LYS A 136 -10.36 -1.45 -14.51
C LYS A 136 -10.37 -2.95 -14.85
N PRO A 137 -9.40 -3.75 -14.36
CA PRO A 137 -9.42 -5.19 -14.55
C PRO A 137 -10.66 -5.79 -13.92
N GLN A 138 -11.15 -6.89 -14.48
CA GLN A 138 -12.24 -7.64 -13.87
C GLN A 138 -11.81 -8.11 -12.47
N ASP A 139 -12.69 -7.92 -11.50
CA ASP A 139 -12.43 -8.34 -10.12
C ASP A 139 -12.09 -9.83 -10.07
N THR A 140 -10.89 -10.13 -9.61
CA THR A 140 -10.40 -11.50 -9.44
C THR A 140 -11.20 -12.16 -8.29
N MET A 141 -11.23 -13.50 -8.25
CA MET A 141 -11.84 -14.22 -7.13
C MET A 141 -11.29 -13.78 -5.77
N ILE A 142 -10.01 -13.42 -5.73
CA ILE A 142 -9.33 -12.91 -4.52
C ILE A 142 -9.88 -11.53 -4.14
N ASP A 143 -10.10 -10.64 -5.11
CA ASP A 143 -10.64 -9.31 -4.86
C ASP A 143 -12.07 -9.41 -4.29
N LYS A 144 -12.90 -10.30 -4.87
CA LYS A 144 -14.26 -10.58 -4.35
C LYS A 144 -14.23 -11.17 -2.95
N ALA A 145 -13.30 -12.07 -2.65
CA ALA A 145 -13.15 -12.65 -1.33
C ALA A 145 -12.71 -11.61 -0.30
N THR A 146 -11.77 -10.74 -0.68
CA THR A 146 -11.29 -9.66 0.19
C THR A 146 -12.40 -8.65 0.49
N THR A 147 -13.16 -8.24 -0.52
CA THR A 147 -14.31 -7.35 -0.35
C THR A 147 -15.37 -7.98 0.54
N TRP A 148 -15.71 -9.27 0.32
CA TRP A 148 -16.67 -10.00 1.14
C TRP A 148 -16.23 -10.10 2.62
N ILE A 149 -14.92 -10.33 2.86
CA ILE A 149 -14.37 -10.38 4.22
C ILE A 149 -14.43 -9.00 4.88
N SER A 150 -14.06 -7.95 4.16
CA SER A 150 -14.07 -6.58 4.69
C SER A 150 -15.49 -6.06 4.99
N GLU A 151 -16.48 -6.47 4.21
CA GLU A 151 -17.89 -6.15 4.47
C GLU A 151 -18.46 -6.92 5.67
N LYS A 152 -18.07 -8.19 5.81
CA LYS A 152 -18.62 -9.05 6.86
C LYS A 152 -17.90 -8.90 8.21
N PHE A 153 -16.64 -8.50 8.16
CA PHE A 153 -15.81 -8.20 9.32
C PHE A 153 -15.17 -6.80 9.15
N PRO A 154 -15.97 -5.74 9.36
CA PRO A 154 -15.41 -4.41 9.32
C PRO A 154 -14.41 -4.27 10.47
N LEU A 155 -13.13 -4.45 10.18
CA LEU A 155 -12.02 -4.22 11.12
C LEU A 155 -11.83 -2.73 11.41
N GLU A 156 -12.72 -1.91 10.86
CA GLU A 156 -12.77 -0.48 11.04
C GLU A 156 -13.89 -0.11 12.00
N ALA A 157 -13.53 0.08 13.26
CA ALA A 157 -14.37 0.89 14.15
C ALA A 157 -14.36 2.33 13.63
N LYS A 158 -15.57 2.89 13.43
CA LYS A 158 -15.78 4.31 13.16
C LYS A 158 -15.10 5.20 14.18
#